data_9347deea7fe85a83d05eb2b8f01892a4
#
_entry.id   9347deea7fe85a83d05eb2b8f01892a4
#
_cell.length_a   1.000
_cell.length_b   1.000
_cell.length_c   1.000
_cell.angle_alpha   90.00
_cell.angle_beta   90.00
_cell.angle_gamma   90.00
#
_symmetry.space_group_name_H-M   'P 1'
#
loop_
_entity.id
_entity.type
_entity.pdbx_description
1 polymer ?
#
loop_
_entity_poly.entity_id
_entity_poly.type
_entity_poly.pdbx_seq_one_letter_code
_entity_poly.pdbx_strand_id
1 'polypeptide(L)'
;MKKNIKRRDFLKKAAVGGAAIAATSTLAAPAIAADRVDIAMVATWPRDFPGLGTGAQRFAERLSTLSDGRFNVEYFAAGERVGAFDSFDEVASGN
;
A
#
# COMPACT_ATOMS: atom_id res chain seq x y z
N MET A 1 -57.58 2.25 11.58
CA MET A 1 -57.23 0.89 11.10
C MET A 1 -55.75 0.59 11.37
N LYS A 2 -55.52 -0.37 12.23
CA LYS A 2 -54.15 -0.84 12.46
C LYS A 2 -53.77 -1.81 11.33
N LYS A 3 -52.86 -1.44 10.43
CA LYS A 3 -52.23 -2.36 9.52
C LYS A 3 -51.31 -3.30 10.29
N ASN A 4 -51.71 -4.55 10.43
CA ASN A 4 -50.84 -5.61 10.93
C ASN A 4 -49.73 -5.85 9.89
N ILE A 5 -48.60 -5.19 10.06
CA ILE A 5 -47.38 -5.53 9.29
C ILE A 5 -46.90 -6.86 9.81
N LYS A 6 -47.04 -7.92 9.01
CA LYS A 6 -46.52 -9.22 9.37
C LYS A 6 -44.98 -9.11 9.45
N ARG A 7 -44.41 -9.67 10.52
CA ARG A 7 -42.94 -9.71 10.74
C ARG A 7 -42.15 -10.18 9.51
N ARG A 8 -42.79 -11.01 8.69
CA ARG A 8 -42.22 -11.52 7.44
C ARG A 8 -42.00 -10.43 6.39
N ASP A 9 -42.87 -9.42 6.32
CA ASP A 9 -42.76 -8.33 5.33
C ASP A 9 -41.69 -7.32 5.74
N PHE A 10 -41.47 -7.13 7.04
CA PHE A 10 -40.40 -6.31 7.58
C PHE A 10 -39.03 -6.93 7.28
N LEU A 11 -38.88 -8.26 7.44
CA LEU A 11 -37.65 -8.99 7.15
C LEU A 11 -37.30 -8.98 5.66
N LYS A 12 -38.33 -9.04 4.77
CA LYS A 12 -38.10 -8.92 3.32
C LYS A 12 -37.60 -7.53 2.93
N LYS A 13 -38.10 -6.46 3.53
CA LYS A 13 -37.65 -5.09 3.31
C LYS A 13 -36.24 -4.85 3.88
N ALA A 14 -35.91 -5.43 5.02
CA ALA A 14 -34.57 -5.36 5.63
C ALA A 14 -33.52 -6.11 4.79
N ALA A 15 -33.87 -7.26 4.19
CA ALA A 15 -32.98 -8.04 3.33
C ALA A 15 -32.63 -7.30 2.03
N VAL A 16 -33.58 -6.54 1.45
CA VAL A 16 -33.34 -5.72 0.23
C VAL A 16 -32.50 -4.49 0.55
N GLY A 17 -32.66 -3.88 1.72
CA GLY A 17 -31.83 -2.75 2.18
C GLY A 17 -30.40 -3.14 2.54
N GLY A 18 -30.20 -4.34 3.05
CA GLY A 18 -28.86 -4.85 3.40
C GLY A 18 -27.99 -5.20 2.19
N ALA A 19 -28.60 -5.66 1.11
CA ALA A 19 -27.87 -5.97 -0.12
C ALA A 19 -27.33 -4.72 -0.85
N ALA A 20 -28.01 -3.58 -0.74
CA ALA A 20 -27.56 -2.33 -1.35
C ALA A 20 -26.36 -1.68 -0.62
N ILE A 21 -26.22 -1.91 0.68
CA ILE A 21 -25.11 -1.38 1.49
C ILE A 21 -23.83 -2.22 1.29
N ALA A 22 -23.97 -3.52 1.06
CA ALA A 22 -22.83 -4.40 0.79
C ALA A 22 -22.18 -4.14 -0.59
N ALA A 23 -22.93 -3.64 -1.57
CA ALA A 23 -22.41 -3.36 -2.90
C ALA A 23 -21.57 -2.08 -2.97
N THR A 24 -21.73 -1.13 -2.02
CA THR A 24 -20.96 0.12 -2.01
C THR A 24 -19.59 0.00 -1.34
N SER A 25 -19.40 -1.01 -0.48
CA SER A 25 -18.11 -1.23 0.19
C SER A 25 -17.06 -1.89 -0.70
N THR A 26 -17.47 -2.59 -1.76
CA THR A 26 -16.54 -3.24 -2.70
C THR A 26 -15.96 -2.30 -3.75
N LEU A 27 -16.55 -1.12 -3.96
CA LEU A 27 -16.07 -0.13 -4.92
C LEU A 27 -14.98 0.81 -4.38
N ALA A 28 -14.79 0.86 -3.05
CA ALA A 28 -13.78 1.71 -2.42
C ALA A 28 -12.37 1.07 -2.41
N ALA A 29 -12.26 -0.26 -2.43
CA ALA A 29 -10.99 -0.96 -2.35
C ALA A 29 -10.06 -0.73 -3.57
N PRO A 30 -10.51 -0.71 -4.84
CA PRO A 30 -9.62 -0.44 -5.96
C PRO A 30 -9.12 1.01 -6.05
N ALA A 31 -9.85 1.99 -5.53
CA ALA A 31 -9.43 3.39 -5.52
C ALA A 31 -8.26 3.66 -4.55
N ILE A 32 -8.18 2.93 -3.44
CA ILE A 32 -7.06 3.04 -2.48
C ILE A 32 -5.78 2.43 -3.04
N ALA A 33 -5.88 1.37 -3.83
CA ALA A 33 -4.74 0.71 -4.45
C ALA A 33 -4.12 1.54 -5.61
N ALA A 34 -4.90 2.40 -6.27
CA ALA A 34 -4.44 3.23 -7.39
C ALA A 34 -3.52 4.39 -6.98
N ASP A 35 -3.54 4.80 -5.71
CA ASP A 35 -2.73 5.91 -5.17
C ASP A 35 -1.39 5.44 -4.56
N ARG A 36 -1.07 4.15 -4.64
CA ARG A 36 0.16 3.61 -4.09
C ARG A 36 1.27 3.61 -5.14
N VAL A 37 2.44 4.09 -4.75
CA VAL A 37 3.66 4.10 -5.58
C VAL A 37 4.69 3.19 -4.93
N ASP A 38 5.12 2.16 -5.64
CA ASP A 38 6.21 1.29 -5.23
C ASP A 38 7.54 1.82 -5.78
N ILE A 39 8.52 2.03 -4.88
CA ILE A 39 9.82 2.60 -5.19
C ILE A 39 10.90 1.61 -4.76
N ALA A 40 11.77 1.23 -5.68
CA ALA A 40 12.98 0.50 -5.37
C ALA A 40 14.12 1.48 -5.08
N MET A 41 14.72 1.39 -3.90
CA MET A 41 15.86 2.21 -3.50
C MET A 41 17.11 1.34 -3.42
N VAL A 42 18.07 1.59 -4.28
CA VAL A 42 19.35 0.86 -4.31
C VAL A 42 20.45 1.71 -3.64
N ALA A 43 21.35 1.06 -2.93
CA ALA A 43 22.44 1.72 -2.23
C ALA A 43 23.79 1.03 -2.54
N THR A 44 24.85 1.80 -2.45
CA THR A 44 26.23 1.34 -2.65
C THR A 44 26.83 0.70 -1.40
N TRP A 45 26.19 0.91 -0.23
CA TRP A 45 26.68 0.47 1.06
C TRP A 45 26.09 -0.90 1.47
N PRO A 46 26.84 -1.70 2.23
CA PRO A 46 26.29 -2.90 2.85
C PRO A 46 25.11 -2.58 3.78
N ARG A 47 24.24 -3.57 3.96
CA ARG A 47 23.13 -3.47 4.93
C ARG A 47 23.70 -3.26 6.32
N ASP A 48 23.03 -2.36 7.08
CA ASP A 48 23.42 -1.99 8.45
C ASP A 48 24.81 -1.33 8.57
N PHE A 49 25.38 -0.88 7.46
CA PHE A 49 26.64 -0.14 7.51
C PHE A 49 26.47 1.14 8.33
N PRO A 50 27.31 1.38 9.35
CA PRO A 50 27.14 2.49 10.28
C PRO A 50 27.08 3.85 9.59
N GLY A 51 26.02 4.60 9.87
CA GLY A 51 25.78 5.94 9.32
C GLY A 51 25.19 5.92 7.91
N LEU A 52 25.87 5.36 6.94
CA LEU A 52 25.47 5.39 5.53
C LEU A 52 24.37 4.37 5.22
N GLY A 53 24.59 3.11 5.53
CA GLY A 53 23.60 2.05 5.34
C GLY A 53 22.39 2.21 6.24
N THR A 54 22.59 2.43 7.52
CA THR A 54 21.52 2.66 8.49
C THR A 54 20.74 3.95 8.22
N GLY A 55 21.41 5.00 7.75
CA GLY A 55 20.77 6.25 7.36
C GLY A 55 19.82 6.08 6.17
N ALA A 56 20.26 5.38 5.15
CA ALA A 56 19.45 5.07 3.97
C ALA A 56 18.23 4.21 4.31
N GLN A 57 18.40 3.19 5.16
CA GLN A 57 17.31 2.33 5.65
C GLN A 57 16.25 3.16 6.40
N ARG A 58 16.67 4.03 7.32
CA ARG A 58 15.76 4.94 8.04
C ARG A 58 15.05 5.90 7.11
N PHE A 59 15.71 6.40 6.08
CA PHE A 59 15.10 7.27 5.10
C PHE A 59 13.97 6.56 4.35
N ALA A 60 14.20 5.34 3.89
CA ALA A 60 13.18 4.52 3.24
C ALA A 60 11.96 4.28 4.16
N GLU A 61 12.19 3.90 5.41
CA GLU A 61 11.13 3.71 6.41
C GLU A 61 10.34 4.99 6.68
N ARG A 62 11.01 6.13 6.79
CA ARG A 62 10.37 7.42 7.03
C ARG A 62 9.51 7.88 5.86
N LEU A 63 9.95 7.67 4.62
CA LEU A 63 9.14 7.97 3.44
C LEU A 63 7.83 7.18 3.45
N SER A 64 7.89 5.91 3.76
CA SER A 64 6.70 5.06 3.87
C SER A 64 5.77 5.52 5.01
N THR A 65 6.33 5.87 6.15
CA THR A 65 5.55 6.33 7.31
C THR A 65 4.93 7.71 7.09
N LEU A 66 5.69 8.67 6.59
CA LEU A 66 5.22 10.05 6.36
C LEU A 66 4.19 10.14 5.25
N SER A 67 4.26 9.24 4.28
CA SER A 67 3.29 9.16 3.18
C SER A 67 2.04 8.34 3.51
N ASP A 68 1.93 7.82 4.75
CA ASP A 68 0.85 6.92 5.19
C ASP A 68 0.70 5.70 4.28
N GLY A 69 1.84 5.10 3.88
CA GLY A 69 1.92 3.94 3.03
C GLY A 69 1.68 4.20 1.53
N ARG A 70 1.51 5.45 1.10
CA ARG A 70 1.37 5.81 -0.32
C ARG A 70 2.66 5.55 -1.10
N PHE A 71 3.81 5.84 -0.50
CA PHE A 71 5.11 5.45 -1.00
C PHE A 71 5.57 4.19 -0.27
N ASN A 72 5.61 3.08 -1.00
CA ASN A 72 6.19 1.84 -0.50
C ASN A 72 7.64 1.76 -1.00
N VAL A 73 8.59 2.04 -0.13
CA VAL A 73 10.00 2.06 -0.48
C VAL A 73 10.66 0.76 -0.06
N GLU A 74 11.13 -0.02 -1.02
CA GLU A 74 11.89 -1.23 -0.80
C GLU A 74 13.38 -0.91 -0.92
N TYR A 75 14.13 -1.12 0.17
CA TYR A 75 15.56 -0.85 0.23
C TYR A 75 16.39 -2.07 -0.14
N PHE A 76 17.32 -1.87 -1.06
CA PHE A 76 18.30 -2.87 -1.47
C PHE A 76 19.71 -2.38 -1.16
N ALA A 77 20.42 -3.10 -0.29
CA ALA A 77 21.82 -2.84 0.00
C ALA A 77 22.73 -3.30 -1.14
N ALA A 78 24.02 -2.96 -1.07
CA ALA A 78 25.03 -3.37 -2.04
C ALA A 78 25.01 -4.88 -2.25
N GLY A 79 24.91 -5.33 -3.49
CA GLY A 79 24.89 -6.73 -3.89
C GLY A 79 23.56 -7.46 -3.72
N GLU A 80 22.51 -6.82 -3.18
CA GLU A 80 21.19 -7.46 -3.04
C GLU A 80 20.40 -7.46 -4.36
N ARG A 81 20.46 -6.40 -5.10
CA ARG A 81 19.82 -6.26 -6.41
C ARG A 81 20.83 -6.10 -7.53
N VAL A 82 21.79 -5.21 -7.33
CA VAL A 82 22.91 -4.93 -8.24
C VAL A 82 24.21 -4.79 -7.45
N GLY A 83 25.36 -4.87 -8.11
CA GLY A 83 26.65 -4.61 -7.50
C GLY A 83 26.76 -3.21 -6.93
N ALA A 84 27.67 -3.00 -5.98
CA ALA A 84 27.80 -1.75 -5.22
C ALA A 84 27.99 -0.52 -6.13
N PHE A 85 28.71 -0.66 -7.23
CA PHE A 85 28.99 0.45 -8.18
C PHE A 85 28.06 0.49 -9.39
N ASP A 86 27.12 -0.44 -9.51
CA ASP A 86 26.17 -0.52 -10.61
C ASP A 86 24.82 0.18 -10.31
N SER A 87 24.68 0.77 -9.13
CA SER A 87 23.45 1.43 -8.69
C SER A 87 23.01 2.56 -9.61
N PHE A 88 23.95 3.35 -10.13
CA PHE A 88 23.65 4.44 -11.05
C PHE A 88 23.11 3.92 -12.38
N ASP A 89 23.74 2.90 -12.93
CA ASP A 89 23.34 2.32 -14.23
C ASP A 89 21.97 1.64 -14.12
N GLU A 90 21.67 1.00 -12.99
CA GLU A 90 20.38 0.40 -12.70
C GLU A 90 19.26 1.44 -12.71
N VAL A 91 19.46 2.56 -12.02
CA VAL A 91 18.48 3.66 -11.97
C VAL A 91 18.37 4.35 -13.34
N ALA A 92 19.48 4.56 -14.03
CA ALA A 92 19.50 5.19 -15.35
C ALA A 92 18.79 4.35 -16.43
N SER A 93 18.78 3.03 -16.27
CA SER A 93 18.07 2.12 -17.18
C SER A 93 16.56 2.09 -16.96
N GLY A 94 16.08 2.66 -15.85
CA GLY A 94 14.66 2.75 -15.53
C GLY A 94 14.09 1.48 -14.89
N ASN A 95 14.94 0.64 -14.32
CA ASN A 95 14.53 -0.59 -13.61
C ASN A 95 14.12 -0.30 -12.16
#